data_035259ff52a289927c737f9524d71856
#
_entry.id   035259ff52a289927c737f9524d71856
#
_cell.length_a   1.000
_cell.length_b   1.000
_cell.length_c   1.000
_cell.angle_alpha   90.00
_cell.angle_beta   90.00
_cell.angle_gamma   90.00
#
_symmetry.space_group_name_H-M   'P 1'
#
loop_
_entity.id
_entity.type
_entity.pdbx_description
1 polymer ?
#
loop_
_entity_poly.entity_id
_entity_poly.type
_entity_poly.pdbx_seq_one_letter_code
_entity_poly.pdbx_strand_id
1 'polypeptide(L)'
;MKVKDLMTTDVKRCTLETNLAAAARIMWEGDCGAVPVTDEHDHVIGVITDRDICIAAATRPRTEGEIPVRDVISTAAHTCAPSDDVRVALETMKARKVRRLPVVEQGGRLVGIVSIHDIAGQSRSRSGEVSPEAVLDAFIAITAPAHAPVIA
;
A
#
# COMPACT_ATOMS: atom_id res chain seq x y z
N MET A 1 -6.11 10.11 17.25
CA MET A 1 -5.51 10.68 16.02
C MET A 1 -6.20 10.07 14.81
N LYS A 2 -6.48 10.87 13.80
CA LYS A 2 -7.17 10.42 12.60
C LYS A 2 -6.15 10.15 11.48
N VAL A 3 -6.52 9.29 10.53
CA VAL A 3 -5.68 8.96 9.36
C VAL A 3 -5.29 10.23 8.59
N LYS A 4 -6.22 11.18 8.41
CA LYS A 4 -5.97 12.46 7.73
C LYS A 4 -4.84 13.30 8.35
N ASP A 5 -4.53 13.09 9.63
CA ASP A 5 -3.49 13.83 10.35
C ASP A 5 -2.08 13.31 10.02
N LEU A 6 -1.98 12.11 9.42
CA LEU A 6 -0.73 11.43 9.09
C LEU A 6 -0.55 11.13 7.61
N MET A 7 -1.63 11.03 6.84
CA MET A 7 -1.58 10.62 5.45
C MET A 7 -0.80 11.59 4.57
N THR A 8 -0.13 11.06 3.57
CA THR A 8 0.40 11.85 2.45
C THR A 8 -0.72 12.10 1.45
N THR A 9 -0.92 13.34 1.05
CA THR A 9 -1.99 13.76 0.12
C THR A 9 -1.54 13.87 -1.33
N ASP A 10 -0.26 14.15 -1.58
CA ASP A 10 0.31 14.12 -2.94
C ASP A 10 0.67 12.67 -3.31
N VAL A 11 -0.36 11.89 -3.66
CA VAL A 11 -0.20 10.46 -3.96
C VAL A 11 0.04 10.25 -5.44
N LYS A 12 1.18 9.64 -5.77
CA LYS A 12 1.43 9.12 -7.12
C LYS A 12 0.52 7.91 -7.36
N ARG A 13 -0.05 7.82 -8.55
CA ARG A 13 -0.99 6.75 -8.94
C ARG A 13 -0.77 6.32 -10.39
N CYS A 14 -1.26 5.17 -10.73
CA CYS A 14 -1.31 4.69 -12.11
C CYS A 14 -2.70 4.13 -12.43
N THR A 15 -2.91 3.72 -13.67
CA THR A 15 -4.16 3.11 -14.16
C THR A 15 -3.93 1.65 -14.55
N LEU A 16 -5.00 0.91 -14.84
CA LEU A 16 -4.92 -0.47 -15.34
C LEU A 16 -4.11 -0.59 -16.63
N GLU A 17 -4.14 0.45 -17.48
CA GLU A 17 -3.46 0.48 -18.78
C GLU A 17 -1.98 0.88 -18.69
N THR A 18 -1.54 1.40 -17.55
CA THR A 18 -0.12 1.71 -17.29
C THR A 18 0.70 0.44 -17.41
N ASN A 19 1.80 0.44 -18.17
CA ASN A 19 2.70 -0.70 -18.22
C ASN A 19 3.62 -0.77 -16.99
N LEU A 20 4.20 -1.94 -16.73
CA LEU A 20 5.01 -2.15 -15.53
C LEU A 20 6.26 -1.28 -15.49
N ALA A 21 6.89 -0.97 -16.63
CA ALA A 21 8.05 -0.08 -16.70
C ALA A 21 7.69 1.34 -16.25
N ALA A 22 6.53 1.85 -16.68
CA ALA A 22 6.02 3.16 -16.24
C ALA A 22 5.64 3.16 -14.77
N ALA A 23 5.00 2.08 -14.25
CA ALA A 23 4.68 1.94 -12.84
C ALA A 23 5.96 1.90 -11.97
N ALA A 24 6.99 1.17 -12.41
CA ALA A 24 8.29 1.15 -11.74
C ALA A 24 8.96 2.52 -11.71
N ARG A 25 8.86 3.30 -12.79
CA ARG A 25 9.37 4.68 -12.83
C ARG A 25 8.65 5.58 -11.84
N ILE A 26 7.33 5.49 -11.73
CA ILE A 26 6.54 6.23 -10.74
C ILE A 26 7.03 5.89 -9.32
N MET A 27 7.31 4.60 -9.03
CA MET A 27 7.84 4.17 -7.73
C MET A 27 9.24 4.74 -7.47
N TRP A 28 10.10 4.70 -8.48
CA TRP A 28 11.47 5.23 -8.38
C TRP A 28 11.47 6.74 -8.12
N GLU A 29 10.74 7.51 -8.90
CA GLU A 29 10.65 8.96 -8.77
C GLU A 29 9.94 9.40 -7.48
N GLY A 30 8.99 8.59 -6.99
CA GLY A 30 8.26 8.83 -5.76
C GLY A 30 8.90 8.26 -4.50
N ASP A 31 10.08 7.62 -4.60
CA ASP A 31 10.75 6.89 -3.52
C ASP A 31 9.78 5.98 -2.74
N CYS A 32 8.99 5.19 -3.47
CA CYS A 32 7.99 4.32 -2.88
C CYS A 32 7.97 2.94 -3.54
N GLY A 33 7.59 1.91 -2.80
CA GLY A 33 7.48 0.53 -3.28
C GLY A 33 6.04 0.07 -3.55
N ALA A 34 5.07 0.99 -3.58
CA ALA A 34 3.68 0.68 -3.89
C ALA A 34 2.97 1.92 -4.43
N VAL A 35 2.11 1.72 -5.42
CA VAL A 35 1.35 2.77 -6.08
C VAL A 35 -0.12 2.35 -6.18
N PRO A 36 -1.06 3.18 -5.73
CA PRO A 36 -2.48 2.95 -5.97
C PRO A 36 -2.80 2.93 -7.46
N VAL A 37 -3.68 2.02 -7.85
CA VAL A 37 -4.23 1.93 -9.19
C VAL A 37 -5.65 2.47 -9.16
N THR A 38 -5.93 3.43 -10.02
CA THR A 38 -7.23 4.11 -10.05
C THR A 38 -7.90 3.99 -11.41
N ASP A 39 -9.21 4.14 -11.43
CA ASP A 39 -10.00 4.35 -12.64
C ASP A 39 -9.95 5.81 -13.11
N GLU A 40 -10.70 6.11 -14.16
CA GLU A 40 -10.82 7.46 -14.77
C GLU A 40 -11.47 8.51 -13.85
N HIS A 41 -12.10 8.08 -12.75
CA HIS A 41 -12.75 8.93 -11.76
C HIS A 41 -11.94 9.01 -10.45
N ASP A 42 -10.68 8.56 -10.48
CA ASP A 42 -9.79 8.48 -9.31
C ASP A 42 -10.26 7.50 -8.21
N HIS A 43 -11.16 6.56 -8.50
CA HIS A 43 -11.52 5.52 -7.54
C HIS A 43 -10.43 4.46 -7.49
N VAL A 44 -10.06 4.06 -6.28
CA VAL A 44 -9.04 3.02 -6.06
C VAL A 44 -9.61 1.66 -6.43
N ILE A 45 -8.97 1.00 -7.39
CA ILE A 45 -9.32 -0.35 -7.86
C ILE A 45 -8.29 -1.40 -7.49
N GLY A 46 -7.08 -1.00 -7.11
CA GLY A 46 -6.02 -1.90 -6.71
C GLY A 46 -4.81 -1.17 -6.18
N VAL A 47 -3.79 -1.94 -5.86
CA VAL A 47 -2.44 -1.43 -5.53
C VAL A 47 -1.43 -2.32 -6.25
N ILE A 48 -0.45 -1.74 -6.92
CA ILE A 48 0.70 -2.46 -7.47
C ILE A 48 1.94 -2.18 -6.63
N THR A 49 2.76 -3.21 -6.43
CA THR A 49 4.00 -3.12 -5.66
C THR A 49 5.23 -3.43 -6.51
N ASP A 50 6.39 -3.02 -6.04
CA ASP A 50 7.70 -3.39 -6.62
C ASP A 50 7.89 -4.91 -6.67
N ARG A 51 7.40 -5.64 -5.67
CA ARG A 51 7.42 -7.12 -5.65
C ARG A 51 6.57 -7.70 -6.79
N ASP A 52 5.38 -7.17 -7.04
CA ASP A 52 4.51 -7.62 -8.13
C ASP A 52 5.21 -7.44 -9.48
N ILE A 53 5.87 -6.29 -9.69
CA ILE A 53 6.63 -6.00 -10.90
C ILE A 53 7.81 -6.96 -11.04
N CYS A 54 8.59 -7.18 -9.99
CA CYS A 54 9.72 -8.08 -9.99
C CYS A 54 9.31 -9.52 -10.34
N ILE A 55 8.25 -10.02 -9.73
CA ILE A 55 7.74 -11.38 -10.01
C ILE A 55 7.23 -11.48 -11.45
N ALA A 56 6.48 -10.48 -11.92
CA ALA A 56 5.95 -10.47 -13.28
C ALA A 56 7.08 -10.44 -14.32
N ALA A 57 8.09 -9.60 -14.11
CA ALA A 57 9.27 -9.51 -14.97
C ALA A 57 10.03 -10.84 -15.07
N ALA A 58 10.18 -11.56 -13.94
CA ALA A 58 10.90 -12.81 -13.87
C ALA A 58 10.12 -14.02 -14.41
N THR A 59 8.80 -13.98 -14.43
CA THR A 59 7.94 -15.15 -14.69
C THR A 59 7.15 -15.07 -15.98
N ARG A 60 7.09 -13.90 -16.64
CA ARG A 60 6.32 -13.72 -17.88
C ARG A 60 7.22 -13.59 -19.08
N PRO A 61 6.84 -14.19 -20.25
CA PRO A 61 7.63 -14.16 -21.48
C PRO A 61 7.41 -12.84 -22.25
N ARG A 62 7.30 -11.71 -21.55
CA ARG A 62 7.11 -10.36 -22.11
C ARG A 62 7.94 -9.36 -21.33
N THR A 63 8.31 -8.26 -21.97
CA THR A 63 9.01 -7.17 -21.28
C THR A 63 8.08 -6.34 -20.42
N GLU A 64 8.62 -5.65 -19.44
CA GLU A 64 7.85 -4.80 -18.51
C GLU A 64 7.08 -3.68 -19.26
N GLY A 65 7.59 -3.24 -20.41
CA GLY A 65 6.93 -2.28 -21.27
C GLY A 65 5.68 -2.82 -21.99
N GLU A 66 5.56 -4.14 -22.08
CA GLU A 66 4.45 -4.83 -22.75
C GLU A 66 3.40 -5.38 -21.79
N ILE A 67 3.69 -5.40 -20.48
CA ILE A 67 2.78 -5.96 -19.47
C ILE A 67 2.01 -4.80 -18.83
N PRO A 68 0.70 -4.70 -19.03
CA PRO A 68 -0.11 -3.70 -18.34
C PRO A 68 -0.36 -4.10 -16.87
N VAL A 69 -0.53 -3.10 -16.02
CA VAL A 69 -0.80 -3.26 -14.59
C VAL A 69 -1.98 -4.19 -14.32
N ARG A 70 -3.05 -4.14 -15.13
CA ARG A 70 -4.24 -5.01 -14.97
C ARG A 70 -3.93 -6.51 -15.02
N ASP A 71 -2.86 -6.92 -15.69
CA ASP A 71 -2.48 -8.34 -15.81
C ASP A 71 -1.78 -8.85 -14.54
N VAL A 72 -1.44 -7.98 -13.61
CA VAL A 72 -0.55 -8.29 -12.47
C VAL A 72 -1.21 -8.02 -11.13
N ILE A 73 -2.01 -6.97 -11.00
CA ILE A 73 -2.57 -6.55 -9.72
C ILE A 73 -3.62 -7.54 -9.19
N SER A 74 -3.66 -7.66 -7.86
CA SER A 74 -4.81 -8.17 -7.12
C SER A 74 -5.88 -7.08 -7.07
N THR A 75 -7.12 -7.42 -7.44
CA THR A 75 -8.25 -6.48 -7.54
C THR A 75 -8.84 -6.03 -6.21
N ALA A 76 -8.35 -6.53 -5.08
CA ALA A 76 -8.85 -6.17 -3.75
C ALA A 76 -7.89 -5.21 -3.04
N ALA A 77 -8.03 -3.91 -3.30
CA ALA A 77 -7.35 -2.91 -2.50
C ALA A 77 -7.98 -2.83 -1.10
N HIS A 78 -7.15 -2.94 -0.07
CA HIS A 78 -7.58 -2.60 1.28
C HIS A 78 -7.35 -1.10 1.48
N THR A 79 -8.38 -0.39 1.92
CA THR A 79 -8.38 1.07 2.07
C THR A 79 -8.82 1.47 3.47
N CYS A 80 -8.64 2.73 3.81
CA CYS A 80 -9.23 3.36 5.01
C CYS A 80 -9.78 4.74 4.65
N ALA A 81 -10.57 5.32 5.56
CA ALA A 81 -11.10 6.66 5.39
C ALA A 81 -10.24 7.71 6.13
N PRO A 82 -10.25 8.99 5.68
CA PRO A 82 -9.54 10.07 6.38
C PRO A 82 -9.98 10.23 7.84
N SER A 83 -11.24 9.92 8.13
CA SER A 83 -11.84 10.01 9.46
C SER A 83 -11.58 8.82 10.37
N ASP A 84 -11.00 7.74 9.85
CA ASP A 84 -10.69 6.55 10.65
C ASP A 84 -9.65 6.86 11.73
N ASP A 85 -9.74 6.13 12.84
CA ASP A 85 -8.70 6.16 13.87
C ASP A 85 -7.44 5.45 13.35
N VAL A 86 -6.27 6.01 13.64
CA VAL A 86 -4.99 5.44 13.21
C VAL A 86 -4.79 4.00 13.70
N ARG A 87 -5.36 3.66 14.86
CA ARG A 87 -5.33 2.28 15.38
C ARG A 87 -6.10 1.31 14.49
N VAL A 88 -7.22 1.75 13.92
CA VAL A 88 -8.02 0.93 12.99
C VAL A 88 -7.23 0.69 11.70
N ALA A 89 -6.56 1.73 11.19
CA ALA A 89 -5.69 1.58 10.03
C ALA A 89 -4.53 0.59 10.30
N LEU A 90 -3.89 0.67 11.47
CA LEU A 90 -2.83 -0.24 11.88
C LEU A 90 -3.32 -1.70 11.99
N GLU A 91 -4.49 -1.92 12.60
CA GLU A 91 -5.09 -3.26 12.69
C GLU A 91 -5.49 -3.80 11.30
N THR A 92 -5.94 -2.94 10.40
CA THR A 92 -6.21 -3.32 9.00
C THR A 92 -4.92 -3.75 8.30
N MET A 93 -3.83 -2.99 8.45
CA MET A 93 -2.52 -3.35 7.89
C MET A 93 -2.05 -4.70 8.42
N LYS A 94 -2.17 -4.93 9.73
CA LYS A 94 -1.83 -6.18 10.42
C LYS A 94 -2.65 -7.37 9.89
N ALA A 95 -3.96 -7.24 9.87
CA ALA A 95 -4.88 -8.31 9.45
C ALA A 95 -4.73 -8.66 7.96
N ARG A 96 -4.42 -7.67 7.12
CA ARG A 96 -4.29 -7.83 5.66
C ARG A 96 -2.85 -8.03 5.20
N LYS A 97 -1.88 -8.00 6.12
CA LYS A 97 -0.44 -8.13 5.84
C LYS A 97 0.05 -7.12 4.79
N VAL A 98 -0.41 -5.89 4.89
CA VAL A 98 -0.01 -4.78 4.02
C VAL A 98 0.64 -3.67 4.83
N ARG A 99 1.62 -2.98 4.25
CA ARG A 99 2.36 -1.90 4.92
C ARG A 99 1.81 -0.52 4.65
N ARG A 100 0.85 -0.40 3.74
CA ARG A 100 0.23 0.85 3.30
C ARG A 100 -1.23 0.63 3.00
N LEU A 101 -2.02 1.68 3.21
CA LEU A 101 -3.42 1.72 2.82
C LEU A 101 -3.67 2.99 2.02
N PRO A 102 -4.21 2.90 0.81
CA PRO A 102 -4.82 4.05 0.15
C PRO A 102 -5.92 4.61 1.04
N VAL A 103 -5.97 5.92 1.16
CA VAL A 103 -7.00 6.63 1.90
C VAL A 103 -8.04 7.13 0.92
N VAL A 104 -9.29 6.75 1.13
CA VAL A 104 -10.38 7.05 0.20
C VAL A 104 -11.51 7.78 0.89
N GLU A 105 -12.11 8.72 0.16
CA GLU A 105 -13.37 9.34 0.56
C GLU A 105 -14.57 8.44 0.26
N GLN A 106 -15.75 8.89 0.68
CA GLN A 106 -17.02 8.25 0.35
C GLN A 106 -17.14 8.09 -1.18
N GLY A 107 -17.41 6.87 -1.65
CA GLY A 107 -17.41 6.53 -3.07
C GLY A 107 -16.09 5.92 -3.58
N GLY A 108 -15.03 5.86 -2.76
CA GLY A 108 -13.77 5.18 -3.11
C GLY A 108 -12.73 6.06 -3.80
N ARG A 109 -12.94 7.38 -3.89
CA ARG A 109 -11.98 8.31 -4.50
C ARG A 109 -10.72 8.45 -3.65
N LEU A 110 -9.56 8.31 -4.27
CA LEU A 110 -8.25 8.44 -3.63
C LEU A 110 -8.00 9.88 -3.16
N VAL A 111 -7.69 10.04 -1.87
CA VAL A 111 -7.35 11.35 -1.28
C VAL A 111 -6.03 11.34 -0.51
N GLY A 112 -5.44 10.17 -0.31
CA GLY A 112 -4.18 10.05 0.42
C GLY A 112 -3.66 8.62 0.42
N ILE A 113 -2.52 8.45 1.08
CA ILE A 113 -1.96 7.15 1.44
C ILE A 113 -1.37 7.23 2.85
N VAL A 114 -1.56 6.21 3.65
CA VAL A 114 -0.96 6.08 4.98
C VAL A 114 -0.15 4.80 5.06
N SER A 115 1.02 4.86 5.68
CA SER A 115 1.92 3.71 5.85
C SER A 115 2.18 3.40 7.31
N ILE A 116 2.67 2.20 7.58
CA ILE A 116 3.15 1.81 8.91
C ILE A 116 4.30 2.72 9.37
N HIS A 117 5.10 3.27 8.44
CA HIS A 117 6.18 4.21 8.75
C HIS A 117 5.62 5.51 9.34
N ASP A 118 4.55 6.06 8.76
CA ASP A 118 3.91 7.28 9.23
C ASP A 118 3.36 7.08 10.66
N ILE A 119 2.75 5.92 10.92
CA ILE A 119 2.23 5.56 12.24
C ILE A 119 3.40 5.37 13.25
N ALA A 120 4.47 4.69 12.84
CA ALA A 120 5.64 4.46 13.67
C ALA A 120 6.33 5.77 14.07
N GLY A 121 6.40 6.74 13.17
CA GLY A 121 6.94 8.07 13.47
C GLY A 121 6.20 8.75 14.62
N GLN A 122 4.89 8.59 14.69
CA GLN A 122 4.05 9.18 15.74
C GLN A 122 4.09 8.41 17.06
N SER A 123 4.33 7.10 17.03
CA SER A 123 4.39 6.28 18.26
C SER A 123 5.51 6.67 19.20
N ARG A 124 6.53 7.39 18.73
CA ARG A 124 7.65 7.93 19.53
C ARG A 124 7.30 9.24 20.24
N SER A 125 6.19 9.86 19.91
CA SER A 125 5.72 11.08 20.59
C SER A 125 5.15 10.72 21.96
N ARG A 126 5.39 11.57 22.97
CA ARG A 126 4.81 11.42 24.32
C ARG A 126 3.29 11.45 24.36
N SER A 127 2.68 11.97 23.33
CA SER A 127 1.21 12.02 23.13
C SER A 127 0.73 10.97 22.10
N GLY A 128 1.59 10.02 21.71
CA GLY A 128 1.27 9.00 20.71
C GLY A 128 0.10 8.13 21.15
N GLU A 129 -0.98 8.14 20.38
CA GLU A 129 -2.16 7.29 20.63
C GLU A 129 -1.93 5.82 20.28
N VAL A 130 -0.81 5.53 19.59
CA VAL A 130 -0.37 4.19 19.23
C VAL A 130 0.97 3.92 19.91
N SER A 131 1.05 2.84 20.68
CA SER A 131 2.29 2.49 21.37
C SER A 131 3.34 1.90 20.40
N PRO A 132 4.64 2.05 20.70
CA PRO A 132 5.70 1.39 19.93
C PRO A 132 5.53 -0.13 19.85
N GLU A 133 5.02 -0.76 20.92
CA GLU A 133 4.75 -2.20 20.98
C GLU A 133 3.68 -2.61 19.97
N ALA A 134 2.60 -1.82 19.85
CA ALA A 134 1.53 -2.09 18.87
C ALA A 134 2.05 -2.00 17.42
N VAL A 135 2.95 -1.05 17.15
CA VAL A 135 3.61 -0.92 15.83
C VAL A 135 4.52 -2.12 15.58
N LEU A 136 5.30 -2.55 16.58
CA LEU A 136 6.18 -3.71 16.47
C LEU A 136 5.36 -4.99 16.21
N ASP A 137 4.29 -5.19 16.94
CA ASP A 137 3.39 -6.34 16.74
C ASP A 137 2.78 -6.37 15.34
N ALA A 138 2.35 -5.20 14.85
CA ALA A 138 1.84 -5.08 13.49
C ALA A 138 2.93 -5.39 12.46
N PHE A 139 4.14 -4.88 12.65
CA PHE A 139 5.27 -5.15 11.75
C PHE A 139 5.61 -6.63 11.69
N ILE A 140 5.69 -7.32 12.84
CA ILE A 140 5.93 -8.76 12.91
C ILE A 140 4.84 -9.53 12.15
N ALA A 141 3.57 -9.18 12.36
CA ALA A 141 2.46 -9.86 11.70
C ALA A 141 2.45 -9.63 10.17
N ILE A 142 2.76 -8.40 9.73
CA ILE A 142 2.83 -8.04 8.31
C ILE A 142 3.96 -8.78 7.60
N THR A 143 5.12 -8.92 8.25
CA THR A 143 6.31 -9.54 7.66
C THR A 143 6.38 -11.06 7.86
N ALA A 144 5.48 -11.63 8.64
CA ALA A 144 5.41 -13.07 8.85
C ALA A 144 5.22 -13.82 7.52
N PRO A 145 5.98 -14.91 7.28
CA PRO A 145 5.82 -15.74 6.09
C PRO A 145 4.38 -16.18 5.88
N ALA A 146 3.92 -16.20 4.64
CA ALA A 146 2.58 -16.66 4.29
C ALA A 146 2.38 -18.16 4.54
N HIS A 147 3.49 -18.92 4.49
CA HIS A 147 3.53 -20.36 4.76
C HIS A 147 4.62 -20.65 5.79
N ALA A 148 4.36 -21.61 6.69
CA ALA A 148 5.41 -22.13 7.54
C ALA A 148 6.56 -22.66 6.67
N PRO A 149 7.85 -22.42 7.05
CA PRO A 149 8.96 -22.97 6.31
C PRO A 149 8.80 -24.49 6.28
N VAL A 150 8.78 -25.05 5.06
CA VAL A 150 8.94 -26.51 4.92
C VAL A 150 10.37 -26.78 5.35
N ILE A 151 10.52 -27.23 6.59
CA ILE A 151 11.81 -27.72 7.08
C ILE A 151 12.06 -29.02 6.31
N ALA A 152 12.92 -28.92 5.32
CA ALA A 152 13.44 -30.10 4.62
C ALA A 152 14.44 -30.82 5.53
#